data_20054d382b6e236accbb4d0e06b39cc6
#
_entry.id   20054d382b6e236accbb4d0e06b39cc6
#
_cell.length_a   1.000
_cell.length_b   1.000
_cell.length_c   1.000
_cell.angle_alpha   90.00
_cell.angle_beta   90.00
_cell.angle_gamma   90.00
#
_symmetry.space_group_name_H-M   'P 1'
#
loop_
_entity.id
_entity.type
_entity.pdbx_description
1 polymer ?
#
loop_
_entity_poly.entity_id
_entity_poly.type
_entity_poly.pdbx_seq_one_letter_code
_entity_poly.pdbx_strand_id
1 'polypeptide(L)'
;LAEDLPKLKAAGAFVISNVAGHCDDDYAAVVEKLADSDADMLEINVSCPNVSAGGMSVGTDPVALANLMDRLRPMTDKPMIVKLTPNVTDITVPARAAVEHGADALSMINTLKGMRINIRTGKPIIANVTGGVSGPAVLPVGLAAVYRVRTALPEIPIIGLGGIDSGEKALEYLYAGANAVEVGAAALFDPVAPLRVARELDDLLDSRPELAAKLAAGQTWR
;
A
#
# COMPACT_ATOMS: atom_id res chain seq x y z
N LEU A 1 -17.10 10.44 -4.44
CA LEU A 1 -16.77 10.48 -5.87
C LEU A 1 -17.35 11.73 -6.55
N ALA A 2 -18.67 11.94 -6.55
CA ALA A 2 -19.32 13.00 -7.32
C ALA A 2 -18.90 14.43 -6.92
N GLU A 3 -18.43 14.66 -5.72
CA GLU A 3 -18.10 16.00 -5.20
C GLU A 3 -16.59 16.28 -5.15
N ASP A 4 -15.81 15.33 -4.67
CA ASP A 4 -14.39 15.57 -4.35
C ASP A 4 -13.45 15.20 -5.51
N LEU A 5 -13.74 14.12 -6.24
CA LEU A 5 -12.91 13.71 -7.37
C LEU A 5 -12.79 14.81 -8.44
N PRO A 6 -13.89 15.47 -8.90
CA PRO A 6 -13.79 16.58 -9.86
C PRO A 6 -12.96 17.75 -9.33
N LYS A 7 -13.04 18.07 -8.03
CA LYS A 7 -12.24 19.14 -7.42
C LYS A 7 -10.74 18.80 -7.42
N LEU A 8 -10.39 17.56 -7.09
CA LEU A 8 -9.01 17.08 -7.12
C LEU A 8 -8.46 17.12 -8.54
N LYS A 9 -9.22 16.64 -9.51
CA LYS A 9 -8.82 16.65 -10.91
C LYS A 9 -8.67 18.08 -11.46
N ALA A 10 -9.58 18.98 -11.12
CA ALA A 10 -9.48 20.40 -11.49
C ALA A 10 -8.24 21.08 -10.87
N ALA A 11 -7.77 20.61 -9.71
CA ALA A 11 -6.53 21.03 -9.08
C ALA A 11 -5.27 20.36 -9.68
N GLY A 12 -5.41 19.51 -10.71
CA GLY A 12 -4.29 18.81 -11.35
C GLY A 12 -3.78 17.59 -10.56
N ALA A 13 -4.53 17.11 -9.58
CA ALA A 13 -4.11 15.94 -8.79
C ALA A 13 -4.16 14.65 -9.61
N PHE A 14 -3.13 13.81 -9.45
CA PHE A 14 -3.19 12.40 -9.82
C PHE A 14 -3.88 11.62 -8.70
N VAL A 15 -4.95 10.91 -9.03
CA VAL A 15 -5.83 10.30 -8.02
C VAL A 15 -5.80 8.78 -8.11
N ILE A 16 -5.31 8.13 -7.07
CA ILE A 16 -5.40 6.68 -6.86
C ILE A 16 -6.56 6.42 -5.91
N SER A 17 -7.62 5.76 -6.39
CA SER A 17 -8.78 5.44 -5.55
C SER A 17 -8.59 4.09 -4.85
N ASN A 18 -8.61 4.09 -3.51
CA ASN A 18 -8.52 2.87 -2.73
C ASN A 18 -9.87 2.15 -2.71
N VAL A 19 -9.87 0.88 -3.10
CA VAL A 19 -11.02 -0.03 -3.19
C VAL A 19 -10.94 -1.05 -2.07
N ALA A 20 -11.95 -1.10 -1.21
CA ALA A 20 -12.05 -2.08 -0.14
C ALA A 20 -13.47 -2.68 -0.08
N GLY A 21 -13.57 -3.91 0.38
CA GLY A 21 -14.84 -4.63 0.53
C GLY A 21 -14.78 -5.68 1.62
N HIS A 22 -15.94 -6.14 2.05
CA HIS A 22 -16.08 -7.26 2.99
C HIS A 22 -16.33 -8.59 2.27
N CYS A 23 -16.65 -8.56 0.99
CA CYS A 23 -16.83 -9.69 0.10
C CYS A 23 -16.48 -9.29 -1.34
N ASP A 24 -16.35 -10.26 -2.24
CA ASP A 24 -15.99 -10.01 -3.63
C ASP A 24 -17.02 -9.13 -4.37
N ASP A 25 -18.31 -9.21 -3.98
CA ASP A 25 -19.36 -8.36 -4.55
C ASP A 25 -19.18 -6.88 -4.17
N ASP A 26 -18.72 -6.60 -2.96
CA ASP A 26 -18.42 -5.22 -2.54
C ASP A 26 -17.28 -4.62 -3.39
N TYR A 27 -16.20 -5.39 -3.60
CA TYR A 27 -15.09 -4.96 -4.46
C TYR A 27 -15.57 -4.70 -5.88
N ALA A 28 -16.33 -5.63 -6.46
CA ALA A 28 -16.86 -5.49 -7.81
C ALA A 28 -17.76 -4.26 -7.95
N ALA A 29 -18.67 -4.03 -7.01
CA ALA A 29 -19.56 -2.87 -7.02
C ALA A 29 -18.80 -1.52 -6.92
N VAL A 30 -17.67 -1.48 -6.20
CA VAL A 30 -16.83 -0.28 -6.14
C VAL A 30 -16.03 -0.09 -7.42
N VAL A 31 -15.42 -1.16 -7.96
CA VAL A 31 -14.69 -1.11 -9.22
C VAL A 31 -15.58 -0.67 -10.36
N GLU A 32 -16.82 -1.22 -10.48
CA GLU A 32 -17.80 -0.81 -11.48
C GLU A 32 -18.07 0.71 -11.46
N LYS A 33 -18.25 1.29 -10.28
CA LYS A 33 -18.46 2.74 -10.10
C LYS A 33 -17.23 3.59 -10.44
N LEU A 34 -16.04 3.02 -10.28
CA LEU A 34 -14.79 3.72 -10.52
C LEU A 34 -14.27 3.54 -11.94
N ALA A 35 -14.74 2.52 -12.68
CA ALA A 35 -14.30 2.22 -14.03
C ALA A 35 -14.41 3.43 -14.96
N ASP A 36 -15.57 4.11 -14.96
CA ASP A 36 -15.86 5.29 -15.79
C ASP A 36 -15.57 6.62 -15.10
N SER A 37 -14.96 6.61 -13.90
CA SER A 37 -14.64 7.83 -13.15
C SER A 37 -13.33 8.47 -13.64
N ASP A 38 -13.06 9.72 -13.21
CA ASP A 38 -11.80 10.43 -13.48
C ASP A 38 -10.62 10.00 -12.57
N ALA A 39 -10.77 8.91 -11.79
CA ALA A 39 -9.64 8.34 -11.05
C ALA A 39 -8.58 7.79 -12.03
N ASP A 40 -7.31 8.04 -11.75
CA ASP A 40 -6.22 7.65 -12.65
C ASP A 40 -5.83 6.17 -12.48
N MET A 41 -5.91 5.66 -11.24
CA MET A 41 -5.60 4.28 -10.89
C MET A 41 -6.52 3.78 -9.77
N LEU A 42 -6.63 2.46 -9.63
CA LEU A 42 -7.34 1.79 -8.53
C LEU A 42 -6.35 1.04 -7.64
N GLU A 43 -6.44 1.24 -6.33
CA GLU A 43 -5.68 0.46 -5.35
C GLU A 43 -6.62 -0.54 -4.68
N ILE A 44 -6.48 -1.83 -5.00
CA ILE A 44 -7.29 -2.91 -4.43
C ILE A 44 -6.72 -3.29 -3.08
N ASN A 45 -7.41 -2.90 -2.01
CA ASN A 45 -6.98 -3.14 -0.64
C ASN A 45 -7.47 -4.51 -0.14
N VAL A 46 -6.68 -5.54 -0.36
CA VAL A 46 -7.02 -6.94 -0.01
C VAL A 46 -6.77 -7.29 1.47
N SER A 47 -6.49 -6.28 2.30
CA SER A 47 -6.20 -6.49 3.73
C SER A 47 -7.43 -6.42 4.63
N CYS A 48 -8.61 -6.07 4.10
CA CYS A 48 -9.85 -6.05 4.87
C CYS A 48 -10.28 -7.47 5.23
N PRO A 49 -10.78 -7.70 6.47
CA PRO A 49 -11.32 -8.99 6.86
C PRO A 49 -12.52 -9.37 5.97
N ASN A 50 -12.48 -10.52 5.32
CA ASN A 50 -13.60 -11.04 4.54
C ASN A 50 -14.56 -11.77 5.48
N VAL A 51 -15.78 -11.26 5.64
CA VAL A 51 -16.82 -11.83 6.53
C VAL A 51 -17.24 -13.22 6.04
N SER A 52 -17.33 -13.41 4.72
CA SER A 52 -17.70 -14.69 4.09
C SER A 52 -16.66 -15.80 4.31
N ALA A 53 -15.39 -15.42 4.52
CA ALA A 53 -14.28 -16.35 4.77
C ALA A 53 -13.90 -16.44 6.26
N GLY A 54 -14.84 -16.22 7.18
CA GLY A 54 -14.60 -16.31 8.61
C GLY A 54 -13.67 -15.22 9.17
N GLY A 55 -13.59 -14.06 8.51
CA GLY A 55 -12.78 -12.92 8.95
C GLY A 55 -11.32 -12.97 8.52
N MET A 56 -10.92 -13.92 7.65
CA MET A 56 -9.61 -13.92 7.01
C MET A 56 -9.59 -12.87 5.89
N SER A 57 -8.48 -12.17 5.78
CA SER A 57 -8.25 -11.23 4.68
C SER A 57 -7.99 -12.01 3.38
N VAL A 58 -8.61 -11.58 2.28
CA VAL A 58 -8.36 -12.12 0.93
C VAL A 58 -6.85 -12.13 0.62
N GLY A 59 -6.12 -11.10 1.05
CA GLY A 59 -4.68 -11.00 0.83
C GLY A 59 -3.82 -12.01 1.58
N THR A 60 -4.39 -12.86 2.45
CA THR A 60 -3.64 -13.93 3.13
C THR A 60 -3.74 -15.29 2.45
N ASP A 61 -4.67 -15.44 1.51
CA ASP A 61 -4.88 -16.64 0.71
C ASP A 61 -4.63 -16.32 -0.78
N PRO A 62 -3.57 -16.88 -1.40
CA PRO A 62 -3.24 -16.59 -2.79
C PRO A 62 -4.31 -17.05 -3.78
N VAL A 63 -5.08 -18.10 -3.46
CA VAL A 63 -6.18 -18.58 -4.32
C VAL A 63 -7.37 -17.62 -4.27
N ALA A 64 -7.75 -17.18 -3.07
CA ALA A 64 -8.81 -16.17 -2.92
C ALA A 64 -8.44 -14.85 -3.60
N LEU A 65 -7.17 -14.43 -3.47
CA LEU A 65 -6.66 -13.23 -4.14
C LEU A 65 -6.71 -13.37 -5.68
N ALA A 66 -6.25 -14.49 -6.21
CA ALA A 66 -6.30 -14.79 -7.64
C ALA A 66 -7.75 -14.71 -8.18
N ASN A 67 -8.69 -15.38 -7.52
CA ASN A 67 -10.11 -15.37 -7.91
C ASN A 67 -10.70 -13.96 -7.88
N LEU A 68 -10.38 -13.16 -6.86
CA LEU A 68 -10.82 -11.77 -6.79
C LEU A 68 -10.26 -10.96 -7.96
N MET A 69 -8.97 -11.07 -8.25
CA MET A 69 -8.33 -10.33 -9.34
C MET A 69 -8.87 -10.75 -10.72
N ASP A 70 -9.07 -12.04 -10.97
CA ASP A 70 -9.70 -12.55 -12.20
C ASP A 70 -11.10 -11.98 -12.41
N ARG A 71 -11.83 -11.73 -11.33
CA ARG A 71 -13.16 -11.10 -11.39
C ARG A 71 -13.06 -9.60 -11.66
N LEU A 72 -12.12 -8.89 -11.04
CA LEU A 72 -12.04 -7.43 -11.11
C LEU A 72 -11.35 -6.93 -12.39
N ARG A 73 -10.30 -7.63 -12.85
CA ARG A 73 -9.48 -7.17 -13.96
C ARG A 73 -10.27 -6.84 -15.24
N PRO A 74 -11.23 -7.69 -15.69
CA PRO A 74 -12.02 -7.41 -16.90
C PRO A 74 -13.03 -6.26 -16.76
N MET A 75 -13.23 -5.71 -15.56
CA MET A 75 -14.23 -4.66 -15.30
C MET A 75 -13.73 -3.24 -15.62
N THR A 76 -12.42 -3.05 -15.85
CA THR A 76 -11.84 -1.73 -16.14
C THR A 76 -10.48 -1.86 -16.82
N ASP A 77 -10.15 -0.91 -17.69
CA ASP A 77 -8.81 -0.76 -18.28
C ASP A 77 -7.86 0.09 -17.42
N LYS A 78 -8.35 0.67 -16.31
CA LYS A 78 -7.50 1.45 -15.43
C LYS A 78 -6.41 0.58 -14.79
N PRO A 79 -5.20 1.13 -14.58
CA PRO A 79 -4.17 0.41 -13.84
C PRO A 79 -4.63 0.03 -12.44
N MET A 80 -4.38 -1.24 -12.06
CA MET A 80 -4.71 -1.80 -10.76
C MET A 80 -3.46 -2.04 -9.93
N ILE A 81 -3.41 -1.41 -8.75
CA ILE A 81 -2.41 -1.64 -7.72
C ILE A 81 -3.02 -2.61 -6.71
N VAL A 82 -2.33 -3.64 -6.28
CA VAL A 82 -2.78 -4.51 -5.19
C VAL A 82 -2.02 -4.18 -3.91
N LYS A 83 -2.78 -3.76 -2.86
CA LYS A 83 -2.22 -3.41 -1.55
C LYS A 83 -2.13 -4.62 -0.64
N LEU A 84 -0.89 -5.10 -0.44
CA LEU A 84 -0.59 -6.33 0.27
C LEU A 84 -0.53 -6.15 1.79
N THR A 85 -0.99 -7.20 2.50
CA THR A 85 -0.89 -7.30 3.95
C THR A 85 0.46 -7.89 4.38
N PRO A 86 1.08 -7.38 5.45
CA PRO A 86 2.28 -7.99 6.02
C PRO A 86 1.97 -9.21 6.92
N ASN A 87 0.69 -9.50 7.17
CA ASN A 87 0.25 -10.54 8.12
C ASN A 87 0.24 -11.93 7.47
N VAL A 88 1.31 -12.26 6.78
CA VAL A 88 1.55 -13.54 6.09
C VAL A 88 2.97 -14.05 6.41
N THR A 89 3.20 -15.33 6.25
CA THR A 89 4.53 -15.92 6.45
C THR A 89 5.50 -15.48 5.34
N ASP A 90 5.03 -15.44 4.09
CA ASP A 90 5.80 -15.03 2.93
C ASP A 90 4.97 -14.12 2.02
N ILE A 91 5.31 -12.83 2.00
CA ILE A 91 4.61 -11.82 1.20
C ILE A 91 4.81 -12.02 -0.32
N THR A 92 5.84 -12.75 -0.72
CA THR A 92 6.09 -13.01 -2.16
C THR A 92 5.04 -13.94 -2.76
N VAL A 93 4.36 -14.76 -1.95
CA VAL A 93 3.30 -15.67 -2.42
C VAL A 93 2.06 -14.89 -2.89
N PRO A 94 1.42 -14.05 -2.06
CA PRO A 94 0.31 -13.23 -2.54
C PRO A 94 0.76 -12.18 -3.58
N ALA A 95 2.01 -11.70 -3.54
CA ALA A 95 2.53 -10.81 -4.57
C ALA A 95 2.54 -11.46 -5.96
N ARG A 96 3.00 -12.71 -6.08
CA ARG A 96 2.96 -13.47 -7.35
C ARG A 96 1.52 -13.68 -7.81
N ALA A 97 0.64 -14.13 -6.93
CA ALA A 97 -0.77 -14.35 -7.27
C ALA A 97 -1.42 -13.06 -7.82
N ALA A 98 -1.17 -11.90 -7.20
CA ALA A 98 -1.68 -10.63 -7.67
C ALA A 98 -1.18 -10.29 -9.10
N VAL A 99 0.13 -10.45 -9.34
CA VAL A 99 0.75 -10.12 -10.64
C VAL A 99 0.31 -11.08 -11.74
N GLU A 100 0.27 -12.37 -11.47
CA GLU A 100 -0.17 -13.40 -12.42
C GLU A 100 -1.64 -13.24 -12.81
N HIS A 101 -2.44 -12.57 -11.96
CA HIS A 101 -3.87 -12.30 -12.19
C HIS A 101 -4.20 -10.83 -12.49
N GLY A 102 -3.24 -10.08 -13.02
CA GLY A 102 -3.47 -8.79 -13.67
C GLY A 102 -3.30 -7.55 -12.81
N ALA A 103 -2.52 -7.62 -11.72
CA ALA A 103 -2.05 -6.41 -11.06
C ALA A 103 -0.96 -5.73 -11.90
N ASP A 104 -1.10 -4.43 -12.13
CA ASP A 104 -0.13 -3.60 -12.86
C ASP A 104 0.99 -3.09 -11.92
N ALA A 105 0.70 -3.01 -10.63
CA ALA A 105 1.64 -2.62 -9.58
C ALA A 105 1.24 -3.24 -8.23
N LEU A 106 2.17 -3.20 -7.27
CA LEU A 106 1.92 -3.60 -5.89
C LEU A 106 2.18 -2.45 -4.95
N SER A 107 1.38 -2.32 -3.88
CA SER A 107 1.69 -1.45 -2.75
C SER A 107 1.84 -2.28 -1.47
N MET A 108 2.80 -1.94 -0.64
CA MET A 108 3.08 -2.65 0.61
C MET A 108 3.88 -1.78 1.59
N ILE A 109 3.54 -1.89 2.86
CA ILE A 109 2.65 -2.85 3.54
C ILE A 109 1.41 -2.17 4.11
N ASN A 110 0.30 -2.90 4.20
CA ASN A 110 -0.80 -2.52 5.09
C ASN A 110 -0.34 -2.67 6.56
N THR A 111 -1.21 -2.44 7.54
CA THR A 111 -0.88 -2.46 8.96
C THR A 111 -0.60 -3.87 9.49
N LEU A 112 0.30 -3.97 10.47
CA LEU A 112 0.49 -5.19 11.26
C LEU A 112 -0.68 -5.37 12.25
N LYS A 113 -1.09 -6.61 12.50
CA LYS A 113 -2.11 -6.91 13.50
C LYS A 113 -1.52 -6.79 14.90
N GLY A 114 -2.13 -5.98 15.74
CA GLY A 114 -1.67 -5.76 17.11
C GLY A 114 -2.79 -5.56 18.10
N MET A 115 -2.44 -5.47 19.38
CA MET A 115 -3.37 -5.29 20.50
C MET A 115 -2.70 -4.49 21.63
N ARG A 116 -3.50 -3.72 22.35
CA ARG A 116 -3.09 -3.13 23.64
C ARG A 116 -4.14 -3.36 24.72
N ILE A 117 -3.69 -3.57 25.96
CA ILE A 117 -4.52 -3.76 27.14
C ILE A 117 -4.46 -2.52 28.02
N ASN A 118 -5.60 -2.05 28.51
CA ASN A 118 -5.67 -1.05 29.56
C ASN A 118 -5.32 -1.71 30.89
N ILE A 119 -4.19 -1.36 31.46
CA ILE A 119 -3.68 -1.97 32.71
C ILE A 119 -4.57 -1.73 33.94
N ARG A 120 -5.41 -0.69 33.90
CA ARG A 120 -6.32 -0.36 35.03
C ARG A 120 -7.59 -1.22 34.99
N THR A 121 -8.08 -1.57 33.79
CA THR A 121 -9.36 -2.29 33.63
C THR A 121 -9.17 -3.73 33.21
N GLY A 122 -7.97 -4.13 32.77
CA GLY A 122 -7.69 -5.45 32.18
C GLY A 122 -8.34 -5.69 30.82
N LYS A 123 -8.95 -4.67 30.21
CA LYS A 123 -9.69 -4.79 28.94
C LYS A 123 -8.86 -4.28 27.76
N PRO A 124 -9.14 -4.75 26.51
CA PRO A 124 -8.60 -4.16 25.31
C PRO A 124 -8.89 -2.65 25.25
N ILE A 125 -7.91 -1.86 24.72
CA ILE A 125 -8.08 -0.41 24.56
C ILE A 125 -9.09 -0.09 23.47
N ILE A 126 -9.13 -0.89 22.41
CA ILE A 126 -10.04 -0.70 21.27
C ILE A 126 -11.16 -1.73 21.29
N ALA A 127 -12.36 -1.34 20.84
CA ALA A 127 -13.55 -2.17 20.89
C ALA A 127 -13.41 -3.49 20.10
N ASN A 128 -12.69 -3.46 18.97
CA ASN A 128 -12.44 -4.62 18.12
C ASN A 128 -11.36 -5.58 18.67
N VAL A 129 -10.90 -5.40 19.90
CA VAL A 129 -9.86 -6.18 20.58
C VAL A 129 -8.48 -6.04 19.91
N THR A 130 -8.38 -6.32 18.62
CA THR A 130 -7.15 -6.15 17.80
C THR A 130 -7.37 -5.09 16.73
N GLY A 131 -6.29 -4.44 16.29
CA GLY A 131 -6.32 -3.44 15.23
C GLY A 131 -4.99 -3.34 14.51
N GLY A 132 -4.93 -2.42 13.54
CA GLY A 132 -3.73 -2.18 12.78
C GLY A 132 -2.69 -1.36 13.57
N VAL A 133 -1.45 -1.83 13.55
CA VAL A 133 -0.28 -1.08 14.02
C VAL A 133 0.38 -0.42 12.82
N SER A 134 0.53 0.91 12.89
CA SER A 134 1.19 1.74 11.88
C SER A 134 2.16 2.73 12.53
N GLY A 135 2.77 3.59 11.73
CA GLY A 135 3.74 4.58 12.20
C GLY A 135 5.19 4.08 12.19
N PRO A 136 6.15 4.82 12.75
CA PRO A 136 7.59 4.57 12.57
C PRO A 136 8.06 3.16 12.95
N ALA A 137 7.37 2.50 13.89
CA ALA A 137 7.75 1.17 14.36
C ALA A 137 7.61 0.07 13.28
N VAL A 138 6.81 0.29 12.23
CA VAL A 138 6.61 -0.72 11.17
C VAL A 138 7.57 -0.54 9.99
N LEU A 139 8.37 0.53 9.96
CA LEU A 139 9.31 0.83 8.88
C LEU A 139 10.21 -0.36 8.51
N PRO A 140 10.91 -1.03 9.45
CA PRO A 140 11.79 -2.14 9.11
C PRO A 140 11.05 -3.33 8.48
N VAL A 141 9.78 -3.53 8.86
CA VAL A 141 8.95 -4.60 8.30
C VAL A 141 8.56 -4.28 6.86
N GLY A 142 8.17 -3.02 6.60
CA GLY A 142 7.85 -2.55 5.25
C GLY A 142 9.04 -2.61 4.30
N LEU A 143 10.22 -2.17 4.76
CA LEU A 143 11.46 -2.25 3.98
C LEU A 143 11.81 -3.70 3.62
N ALA A 144 11.74 -4.62 4.59
CA ALA A 144 12.00 -6.03 4.35
C ALA A 144 10.99 -6.66 3.36
N ALA A 145 9.72 -6.25 3.41
CA ALA A 145 8.68 -6.71 2.49
C ALA A 145 8.97 -6.24 1.05
N VAL A 146 9.25 -4.95 0.86
CA VAL A 146 9.60 -4.38 -0.45
C VAL A 146 10.84 -5.08 -1.02
N TYR A 147 11.88 -5.23 -0.22
CA TYR A 147 13.10 -5.94 -0.60
C TYR A 147 12.84 -7.37 -1.11
N ARG A 148 12.07 -8.15 -0.34
CA ARG A 148 11.74 -9.55 -0.69
C ARG A 148 10.94 -9.63 -1.99
N VAL A 149 9.93 -8.77 -2.15
CA VAL A 149 9.09 -8.75 -3.35
C VAL A 149 9.89 -8.26 -4.55
N ARG A 150 10.70 -7.20 -4.44
CA ARG A 150 11.58 -6.74 -5.52
C ARG A 150 12.56 -7.82 -5.97
N THR A 151 13.12 -8.60 -5.02
CA THR A 151 14.01 -9.72 -5.34
C THR A 151 13.29 -10.85 -6.08
N ALA A 152 12.04 -11.13 -5.71
CA ALA A 152 11.24 -12.21 -6.30
C ALA A 152 10.56 -11.83 -7.62
N LEU A 153 10.26 -10.53 -7.81
CA LEU A 153 9.52 -9.94 -8.95
C LEU A 153 10.23 -8.65 -9.38
N PRO A 154 11.34 -8.75 -10.10
CA PRO A 154 12.22 -7.59 -10.38
C PRO A 154 11.57 -6.51 -11.25
N GLU A 155 10.57 -6.84 -12.07
CA GLU A 155 10.00 -5.93 -13.07
C GLU A 155 8.73 -5.20 -12.58
N ILE A 156 8.03 -5.73 -11.57
CA ILE A 156 6.76 -5.14 -11.13
C ILE A 156 6.97 -3.78 -10.46
N PRO A 157 6.23 -2.72 -10.79
CA PRO A 157 6.24 -1.48 -10.03
C PRO A 157 5.79 -1.70 -8.57
N ILE A 158 6.54 -1.13 -7.62
CA ILE A 158 6.25 -1.25 -6.19
C ILE A 158 6.12 0.13 -5.56
N ILE A 159 5.05 0.35 -4.83
CA ILE A 159 4.85 1.50 -3.96
C ILE A 159 5.12 1.07 -2.53
N GLY A 160 6.12 1.67 -1.89
CA GLY A 160 6.50 1.36 -0.51
C GLY A 160 5.71 2.22 0.49
N LEU A 161 5.16 1.62 1.53
CA LEU A 161 4.47 2.35 2.59
C LEU A 161 4.62 1.67 3.96
N GLY A 162 4.54 2.49 4.99
CA GLY A 162 4.63 2.05 6.39
C GLY A 162 5.79 2.72 7.14
N GLY A 163 5.46 3.60 8.06
CA GLY A 163 6.42 4.26 8.94
C GLY A 163 7.21 5.43 8.33
N ILE A 164 6.86 5.88 7.13
CA ILE A 164 7.50 7.01 6.46
C ILE A 164 6.99 8.31 7.09
N ASP A 165 7.90 9.08 7.68
CA ASP A 165 7.64 10.40 8.28
C ASP A 165 8.75 11.42 7.97
N SER A 166 9.76 11.04 7.15
CA SER A 166 10.85 11.90 6.69
C SER A 166 11.35 11.51 5.30
N GLY A 167 12.05 12.43 4.62
CA GLY A 167 12.70 12.20 3.32
C GLY A 167 13.74 11.07 3.37
N GLU A 168 14.48 10.92 4.48
CA GLU A 168 15.44 9.82 4.65
C GLU A 168 14.73 8.46 4.61
N LYS A 169 13.59 8.30 5.31
CA LYS A 169 12.83 7.06 5.31
C LYS A 169 12.17 6.77 3.97
N ALA A 170 11.77 7.80 3.22
CA ALA A 170 11.34 7.65 1.84
C ALA A 170 12.47 7.10 0.97
N LEU A 171 13.69 7.65 1.10
CA LEU A 171 14.87 7.17 0.39
C LEU A 171 15.23 5.72 0.75
N GLU A 172 15.08 5.30 2.01
CA GLU A 172 15.27 3.91 2.42
C GLU A 172 14.36 2.95 1.63
N TYR A 173 13.08 3.31 1.43
CA TYR A 173 12.16 2.51 0.60
C TYR A 173 12.56 2.47 -0.86
N LEU A 174 12.99 3.58 -1.44
CA LEU A 174 13.50 3.62 -2.81
C LEU A 174 14.75 2.74 -2.96
N TYR A 175 15.66 2.77 -1.99
CA TYR A 175 16.81 1.87 -1.96
C TYR A 175 16.41 0.40 -1.76
N ALA A 176 15.37 0.10 -1.00
CA ALA A 176 14.85 -1.26 -0.86
C ALA A 176 14.22 -1.80 -2.17
N GLY A 177 14.01 -0.94 -3.16
CA GLY A 177 13.51 -1.30 -4.49
C GLY A 177 12.09 -0.82 -4.79
N ALA A 178 11.52 0.09 -3.97
CA ALA A 178 10.27 0.76 -4.32
C ALA A 178 10.50 1.75 -5.49
N ASN A 179 9.48 1.94 -6.32
CA ASN A 179 9.47 2.94 -7.39
C ASN A 179 8.86 4.27 -6.92
N ALA A 180 7.98 4.20 -5.91
CA ALA A 180 7.33 5.32 -5.27
C ALA A 180 7.05 4.99 -3.80
N VAL A 181 6.62 5.99 -3.02
CA VAL A 181 6.26 5.82 -1.61
C VAL A 181 4.92 6.46 -1.29
N GLU A 182 4.23 5.93 -0.28
CA GLU A 182 3.02 6.52 0.30
C GLU A 182 3.27 6.93 1.76
N VAL A 183 2.82 8.13 2.13
CA VAL A 183 2.85 8.65 3.51
C VAL A 183 1.45 8.58 4.10
N GLY A 184 1.21 7.64 5.01
CA GLY A 184 -0.10 7.41 5.63
C GLY A 184 -0.17 7.92 7.08
N ALA A 185 0.34 7.14 8.04
CA ALA A 185 0.17 7.42 9.47
C ALA A 185 0.68 8.80 9.91
N ALA A 186 1.74 9.31 9.30
CA ALA A 186 2.26 10.65 9.61
C ALA A 186 1.24 11.76 9.28
N ALA A 187 0.44 11.60 8.22
CA ALA A 187 -0.58 12.57 7.82
C ALA A 187 -1.74 12.67 8.83
N LEU A 188 -1.93 11.70 9.72
CA LEU A 188 -2.93 11.77 10.80
C LEU A 188 -2.55 12.77 11.90
N PHE A 189 -1.26 13.04 12.07
CA PHE A 189 -0.72 13.98 13.06
C PHE A 189 -0.29 15.31 12.42
N ASP A 190 0.21 15.24 11.19
CA ASP A 190 0.66 16.36 10.39
C ASP A 190 0.07 16.23 8.97
N PRO A 191 -1.05 16.92 8.69
CA PRO A 191 -1.71 16.80 7.38
C PRO A 191 -0.85 17.19 6.18
N VAL A 192 0.21 17.97 6.38
CA VAL A 192 1.18 18.35 5.34
C VAL A 192 2.39 17.42 5.27
N ALA A 193 2.44 16.36 6.09
CA ALA A 193 3.55 15.42 6.10
C ALA A 193 3.90 14.85 4.71
N PRO A 194 2.96 14.48 3.82
CA PRO A 194 3.31 14.01 2.49
C PRO A 194 4.13 15.02 1.69
N LEU A 195 3.72 16.30 1.72
CA LEU A 195 4.42 17.37 1.03
C LEU A 195 5.78 17.67 1.67
N ARG A 196 5.85 17.65 3.01
CA ARG A 196 7.09 17.84 3.75
C ARG A 196 8.10 16.73 3.44
N VAL A 197 7.68 15.47 3.47
CA VAL A 197 8.52 14.30 3.15
C VAL A 197 9.04 14.38 1.71
N ALA A 198 8.20 14.78 0.75
CA ALA A 198 8.63 14.97 -0.63
C ALA A 198 9.73 16.03 -0.75
N ARG A 199 9.54 17.21 -0.11
CA ARG A 199 10.56 18.28 -0.10
C ARG A 199 11.85 17.86 0.59
N GLU A 200 11.76 17.19 1.74
CA GLU A 200 12.93 16.66 2.45
C GLU A 200 13.72 15.66 1.59
N LEU A 201 13.01 14.83 0.80
CA LEU A 201 13.65 13.89 -0.14
C LEU A 201 14.35 14.64 -1.27
N ASP A 202 13.69 15.63 -1.88
CA ASP A 202 14.28 16.46 -2.95
C ASP A 202 15.53 17.18 -2.43
N ASP A 203 15.44 17.88 -1.28
CA ASP A 203 16.55 18.59 -0.64
C ASP A 203 17.73 17.65 -0.32
N LEU A 204 17.40 16.41 0.13
CA LEU A 204 18.42 15.40 0.42
C LEU A 204 19.15 14.94 -0.84
N LEU A 205 18.44 14.70 -1.93
CA LEU A 205 19.02 14.27 -3.21
C LEU A 205 19.80 15.40 -3.89
N ASP A 206 19.34 16.65 -3.79
CA ASP A 206 20.00 17.83 -4.35
C ASP A 206 21.30 18.16 -3.59
N SER A 207 21.27 18.07 -2.26
CA SER A 207 22.46 18.34 -1.41
C SER A 207 23.47 17.20 -1.41
N ARG A 208 23.08 15.99 -1.82
CA ARG A 208 23.90 14.79 -1.79
C ARG A 208 23.76 13.99 -3.11
N PRO A 209 24.38 14.48 -4.22
CA PRO A 209 24.25 13.87 -5.55
C PRO A 209 24.69 12.42 -5.63
N GLU A 210 25.58 11.98 -4.72
CA GLU A 210 26.00 10.59 -4.63
C GLU A 210 24.86 9.64 -4.24
N LEU A 211 23.84 10.13 -3.49
CA LEU A 211 22.65 9.33 -3.16
C LEU A 211 21.74 9.18 -4.38
N ALA A 212 21.54 10.28 -5.12
CA ALA A 212 20.78 10.25 -6.37
C ALA A 212 21.45 9.33 -7.41
N ALA A 213 22.79 9.38 -7.53
CA ALA A 213 23.54 8.51 -8.42
C ALA A 213 23.39 7.01 -8.05
N LYS A 214 23.41 6.67 -6.76
CA LYS A 214 23.17 5.30 -6.29
C LYS A 214 21.75 4.82 -6.63
N LEU A 215 20.76 5.67 -6.46
CA LEU A 215 19.38 5.37 -6.81
C LEU A 215 19.23 5.11 -8.30
N ALA A 216 19.76 6.02 -9.15
CA ALA A 216 19.72 5.92 -10.60
C ALA A 216 20.48 4.67 -11.15
N ALA A 217 21.54 4.26 -10.48
CA ALA A 217 22.32 3.07 -10.86
C ALA A 217 21.63 1.75 -10.43
N GLY A 218 20.50 1.81 -9.73
CA GLY A 218 19.88 0.64 -9.12
C GLY A 218 20.80 -0.02 -8.08
N GLN A 219 21.79 0.71 -7.60
CA GLN A 219 22.73 0.26 -6.56
C GLN A 219 22.04 0.35 -5.19
N THR A 220 21.05 -0.48 -5.04
CA THR A 220 20.56 -0.88 -3.75
C THR A 220 21.58 -1.88 -3.19
N TRP A 221 21.86 -1.91 -1.91
CA TRP A 221 22.60 -2.87 -1.06
C TRP A 221 23.12 -4.22 -1.72
N ARG A 222 23.24 -4.34 -3.04
CA ARG A 222 23.95 -5.42 -3.76
C ARG A 222 25.43 -5.09 -3.92
#